data_ea856403cb20342222f13b10877f27a4
#
_entry.id   ea856403cb20342222f13b10877f27a4
#
_cell.length_a   1.000
_cell.length_b   1.000
_cell.length_c   1.000
_cell.angle_alpha   90.00
_cell.angle_beta   90.00
_cell.angle_gamma   90.00
#
_symmetry.space_group_name_H-M   'P 1'
#
loop_
_entity.id
_entity.type
_entity.pdbx_description
1 polymer ?
#
loop_
_entity_poly.entity_id
_entity_poly.type
_entity_poly.pdbx_seq_one_letter_code
_entity_poly.pdbx_strand_id
1 'polypeptide(L)'
;MMTSIDTLSVQRPNLPAGHVDLWYCYLDRITNSSQLNQYYELLSVRERDCLARFRLDRVCKEYLVTRALVRCVLSHYTDVSPDHWNFIAENHGKPVVQSPWEGYGAFNLSHSSGLVICAVAAGGQVGADVESLDRKTTGIPLARRFFSRQEVDLLCQAPEHEWQELFLQIWTLKESYIKAIGHGLSMPLDRFFFTLPDDGPPELYLTEQAASPQTGWQFAQLRLPSRHHISVAISPEDQNSDMVVHAREMIPLEGAVSGDPAICSSANNWCFLNG
;
A
#
# COMPACT_ATOMS: atom_id res chain seq x y z
N MET A 1 44.15 -3.89 10.05
CA MET A 1 43.34 -5.08 9.78
C MET A 1 41.94 -4.59 9.52
N MET A 2 41.58 -4.44 8.25
CA MET A 2 40.20 -4.17 7.84
C MET A 2 39.45 -5.48 7.93
N THR A 3 38.58 -5.60 8.91
CA THR A 3 37.59 -6.71 8.95
C THR A 3 36.69 -6.58 7.73
N SER A 4 36.77 -7.55 6.83
CA SER A 4 35.84 -7.71 5.73
C SER A 4 34.42 -7.71 6.29
N ILE A 5 33.63 -6.76 5.87
CA ILE A 5 32.18 -6.80 6.03
C ILE A 5 31.76 -7.96 5.14
N ASP A 6 31.49 -9.11 5.75
CA ASP A 6 30.80 -10.21 5.06
C ASP A 6 29.55 -9.61 4.41
N THR A 7 29.44 -9.81 3.12
CA THR A 7 28.26 -9.47 2.33
C THR A 7 27.12 -10.29 2.92
N LEU A 8 26.40 -9.72 3.88
CA LEU A 8 25.16 -10.30 4.38
C LEU A 8 24.24 -10.45 3.17
N SER A 9 24.07 -11.67 2.70
CA SER A 9 23.11 -11.95 1.63
C SER A 9 21.73 -11.58 2.17
N VAL A 10 21.18 -10.49 1.63
CA VAL A 10 19.83 -10.06 1.98
C VAL A 10 18.87 -11.16 1.54
N GLN A 11 18.35 -11.90 2.50
CA GLN A 11 17.29 -12.86 2.19
C GLN A 11 16.01 -12.06 1.89
N ARG A 12 15.48 -12.25 0.69
CA ARG A 12 14.16 -11.70 0.33
C ARG A 12 13.08 -12.29 1.25
N PRO A 13 11.95 -11.60 1.46
CA PRO A 13 10.82 -12.18 2.18
C PRO A 13 10.50 -13.57 1.62
N ASN A 14 10.39 -14.56 2.50
CA ASN A 14 10.03 -15.92 2.09
C ASN A 14 8.52 -16.00 1.81
N LEU A 15 8.09 -15.32 0.74
CA LEU A 15 6.73 -15.32 0.24
C LEU A 15 6.70 -16.02 -1.12
N PRO A 16 5.68 -16.86 -1.40
CA PRO A 16 5.50 -17.42 -2.73
C PRO A 16 5.31 -16.31 -3.77
N ALA A 17 5.64 -16.59 -5.03
CA ALA A 17 5.37 -15.66 -6.12
C ALA A 17 3.87 -15.34 -6.18
N GLY A 18 3.51 -14.09 -6.49
CA GLY A 18 2.13 -13.62 -6.49
C GLY A 18 1.55 -13.31 -5.09
N HIS A 19 2.19 -13.74 -4.00
CA HIS A 19 1.72 -13.44 -2.65
C HIS A 19 2.13 -12.04 -2.19
N VAL A 20 1.18 -11.36 -1.55
CA VAL A 20 1.39 -10.06 -0.90
C VAL A 20 0.93 -10.15 0.54
N ASP A 21 1.81 -9.85 1.47
CA ASP A 21 1.42 -9.60 2.87
C ASP A 21 1.06 -8.12 3.02
N LEU A 22 -0.19 -7.85 3.39
CA LEU A 22 -0.72 -6.53 3.67
C LEU A 22 -0.81 -6.33 5.18
N TRP A 23 0.15 -5.61 5.73
CA TRP A 23 0.17 -5.23 7.13
C TRP A 23 -0.55 -3.92 7.35
N TYR A 24 -1.36 -3.82 8.41
CA TYR A 24 -2.04 -2.58 8.73
C TYR A 24 -1.99 -2.27 10.23
N CYS A 25 -2.06 -0.98 10.55
CA CYS A 25 -2.07 -0.48 11.92
C CYS A 25 -3.10 0.65 12.05
N TYR A 26 -4.02 0.51 12.98
CA TYR A 26 -4.92 1.60 13.36
C TYR A 26 -4.21 2.55 14.33
N LEU A 27 -4.28 3.86 14.07
CA LEU A 27 -3.65 4.85 14.94
C LEU A 27 -4.27 4.91 16.34
N ASP A 28 -5.53 4.54 16.50
CA ASP A 28 -6.21 4.50 17.80
C ASP A 28 -5.71 3.35 18.70
N ARG A 29 -5.09 2.31 18.13
CA ARG A 29 -4.39 1.27 18.90
C ARG A 29 -3.18 1.81 19.65
N ILE A 30 -2.59 2.90 19.17
CA ILE A 30 -1.42 3.52 19.78
C ILE A 30 -1.90 4.61 20.76
N THR A 31 -2.14 4.22 21.99
CA THR A 31 -2.70 5.11 23.03
C THR A 31 -1.65 5.64 24.01
N ASN A 32 -0.47 5.02 24.06
CA ASN A 32 0.56 5.34 25.02
C ASN A 32 1.63 6.25 24.42
N SER A 33 1.94 7.36 25.10
CA SER A 33 3.03 8.26 24.72
C SER A 33 4.41 7.57 24.74
N SER A 34 4.60 6.55 25.59
CA SER A 34 5.83 5.76 25.62
C SER A 34 6.06 5.02 24.29
N GLN A 35 5.00 4.49 23.66
CA GLN A 35 5.10 3.85 22.34
C GLN A 35 5.56 4.86 21.28
N LEU A 36 4.96 6.08 21.28
CA LEU A 36 5.37 7.12 20.35
C LEU A 36 6.83 7.55 20.53
N ASN A 37 7.33 7.58 21.77
CA ASN A 37 8.74 7.84 22.06
C ASN A 37 9.64 6.71 21.50
N GLN A 38 9.23 5.46 21.66
CA GLN A 38 9.98 4.31 21.09
C GLN A 38 10.01 4.39 19.56
N TYR A 39 8.90 4.79 18.92
CA TYR A 39 8.86 4.98 17.46
C TYR A 39 9.75 6.14 17.01
N TYR A 40 9.82 7.20 17.81
CA TYR A 40 10.74 8.32 17.55
C TYR A 40 12.21 7.88 17.55
N GLU A 41 12.59 6.97 18.46
CA GLU A 41 13.97 6.45 18.52
C GLU A 41 14.35 5.63 17.27
N LEU A 42 13.39 5.04 16.57
CA LEU A 42 13.64 4.33 15.31
C LEU A 42 13.94 5.26 14.13
N LEU A 43 13.62 6.55 14.22
CA LEU A 43 13.77 7.48 13.13
C LEU A 43 15.23 7.85 12.88
N SER A 44 15.63 7.87 11.61
CA SER A 44 16.87 8.50 11.17
C SER A 44 16.87 10.01 11.46
N VAL A 45 18.04 10.62 11.48
CA VAL A 45 18.18 12.09 11.66
C VAL A 45 17.30 12.84 10.65
N ARG A 46 17.33 12.43 9.38
CA ARG A 46 16.54 13.05 8.31
C ARG A 46 15.03 12.94 8.54
N GLU A 47 14.58 11.82 9.06
CA GLU A 47 13.16 11.61 9.39
C GLU A 47 12.74 12.43 10.61
N ARG A 48 13.61 12.59 11.62
CA ARG A 48 13.37 13.49 12.77
C ARG A 48 13.28 14.96 12.32
N ASP A 49 14.14 15.40 11.40
CA ASP A 49 14.08 16.74 10.80
C ASP A 49 12.77 16.95 10.00
N CYS A 50 12.27 15.91 9.34
CA CYS A 50 10.99 15.94 8.65
C CYS A 50 9.82 16.05 9.67
N LEU A 51 9.83 15.22 10.69
CA LEU A 51 8.81 15.21 11.75
C LEU A 51 8.70 16.58 12.44
N ALA A 52 9.83 17.25 12.71
CA ALA A 52 9.88 18.55 13.36
C ALA A 52 9.18 19.68 12.58
N ARG A 53 8.88 19.47 11.30
CA ARG A 53 8.16 20.45 10.46
C ARG A 53 6.65 20.33 10.56
N PHE A 54 6.15 19.23 11.08
CA PHE A 54 4.70 19.03 11.25
C PHE A 54 4.19 19.83 12.45
N ARG A 55 3.00 20.41 12.30
CA ARG A 55 2.37 21.26 13.31
C ARG A 55 1.19 20.60 14.01
N LEU A 56 0.67 19.53 13.43
CA LEU A 56 -0.53 18.85 13.93
C LEU A 56 -0.13 17.51 14.54
N ASP A 57 -0.49 17.28 15.79
CA ASP A 57 -0.19 16.06 16.54
C ASP A 57 -0.65 14.79 15.80
N ARG A 58 -1.82 14.87 15.15
CA ARG A 58 -2.33 13.76 14.34
C ARG A 58 -1.38 13.39 13.20
N VAL A 59 -0.82 14.39 12.52
CA VAL A 59 0.13 14.16 11.41
C VAL A 59 1.45 13.63 11.93
N CYS A 60 1.92 14.14 13.08
CA CYS A 60 3.11 13.62 13.77
C CYS A 60 2.94 12.14 14.14
N LYS A 61 1.81 11.80 14.74
CA LYS A 61 1.48 10.42 15.13
C LYS A 61 1.42 9.50 13.92
N GLU A 62 0.73 9.89 12.85
CA GLU A 62 0.60 9.13 11.62
C GLU A 62 1.97 8.88 10.99
N TYR A 63 2.82 9.91 10.94
CA TYR A 63 4.19 9.77 10.44
C TYR A 63 5.02 8.79 11.28
N LEU A 64 5.01 8.93 12.62
CA LEU A 64 5.72 8.04 13.54
C LEU A 64 5.29 6.57 13.35
N VAL A 65 3.99 6.33 13.34
CA VAL A 65 3.44 4.98 13.17
C VAL A 65 3.80 4.42 11.80
N THR A 66 3.73 5.22 10.73
CA THR A 66 4.11 4.79 9.38
C THR A 66 5.58 4.35 9.33
N ARG A 67 6.49 5.14 9.95
CA ARG A 67 7.93 4.84 9.95
C ARG A 67 8.27 3.63 10.84
N ALA A 68 7.56 3.48 11.94
CA ALA A 68 7.70 2.31 12.82
C ALA A 68 7.14 1.04 12.16
N LEU A 69 5.96 1.13 11.53
CA LEU A 69 5.31 0.00 10.88
C LEU A 69 6.21 -0.60 9.79
N VAL A 70 6.72 0.21 8.86
CA VAL A 70 7.56 -0.31 7.77
C VAL A 70 8.80 -1.02 8.29
N ARG A 71 9.45 -0.49 9.33
CA ARG A 71 10.63 -1.10 9.95
C ARG A 71 10.30 -2.45 10.60
N CYS A 72 9.25 -2.50 11.39
CA CYS A 72 8.80 -3.72 12.04
C CYS A 72 8.33 -4.78 11.04
N VAL A 73 7.62 -4.36 10.00
CA VAL A 73 7.18 -5.26 8.91
C VAL A 73 8.39 -5.85 8.17
N LEU A 74 9.37 -5.04 7.78
CA LEU A 74 10.55 -5.57 7.10
C LEU A 74 11.38 -6.49 8.02
N SER A 75 11.51 -6.14 9.29
CA SER A 75 12.16 -6.98 10.31
C SER A 75 11.42 -8.30 10.58
N HIS A 76 10.12 -8.38 10.28
CA HIS A 76 9.35 -9.62 10.41
C HIS A 76 9.87 -10.75 9.50
N TYR A 77 10.49 -10.40 8.38
CA TYR A 77 11.01 -11.36 7.40
C TYR A 77 12.51 -11.58 7.48
N THR A 78 13.21 -10.93 8.40
CA THR A 78 14.67 -10.99 8.54
C THR A 78 15.09 -10.90 9.99
N ASP A 79 16.37 -11.18 10.25
CA ASP A 79 17.00 -10.95 11.55
C ASP A 79 17.48 -9.49 11.73
N VAL A 80 17.12 -8.58 10.83
CA VAL A 80 17.48 -7.15 10.91
C VAL A 80 16.60 -6.46 11.94
N SER A 81 17.20 -5.82 12.92
CA SER A 81 16.46 -5.04 13.93
C SER A 81 15.80 -3.80 13.29
N PRO A 82 14.60 -3.38 13.76
CA PRO A 82 13.86 -2.24 13.20
C PRO A 82 14.65 -0.93 13.11
N ASP A 83 15.58 -0.67 14.03
CA ASP A 83 16.41 0.53 14.08
C ASP A 83 17.54 0.55 13.04
N HIS A 84 17.86 -0.60 12.43
CA HIS A 84 18.89 -0.68 11.40
C HIS A 84 18.38 -0.37 9.98
N TRP A 85 17.06 -0.30 9.78
CA TRP A 85 16.52 0.03 8.48
C TRP A 85 16.67 1.51 8.15
N ASN A 86 17.33 1.80 7.04
CA ASN A 86 17.45 3.14 6.47
C ASN A 86 16.76 3.23 5.11
N PHE A 87 16.09 4.34 4.90
CA PHE A 87 15.31 4.57 3.68
C PHE A 87 15.79 5.85 2.99
N ILE A 88 15.83 5.78 1.67
CA ILE A 88 15.96 6.95 0.80
C ILE A 88 14.65 7.11 0.01
N ALA A 89 14.33 8.33 -0.33
CA ALA A 89 13.21 8.60 -1.23
C ALA A 89 13.75 8.58 -2.66
N GLU A 90 13.16 7.71 -3.48
CA GLU A 90 13.33 7.78 -4.94
C GLU A 90 12.55 8.95 -5.53
N ASN A 91 12.61 9.07 -6.85
CA ASN A 91 11.78 10.00 -7.60
C ASN A 91 10.31 9.85 -7.16
N HIS A 92 9.62 10.97 -6.97
CA HIS A 92 8.24 11.03 -6.48
C HIS A 92 7.99 10.56 -5.04
N GLY A 93 9.04 10.37 -4.23
CA GLY A 93 8.93 10.15 -2.78
C GLY A 93 8.67 8.70 -2.36
N LYS A 94 8.71 7.71 -3.27
CA LYS A 94 8.62 6.29 -2.92
C LYS A 94 9.84 5.93 -2.04
N PRO A 95 9.62 5.41 -0.80
CA PRO A 95 10.73 4.97 0.02
C PRO A 95 11.30 3.65 -0.52
N VAL A 96 12.62 3.58 -0.59
CA VAL A 96 13.36 2.35 -0.88
C VAL A 96 14.39 2.11 0.21
N VAL A 97 14.70 0.85 0.44
CA VAL A 97 15.73 0.46 1.41
C VAL A 97 17.10 0.83 0.89
N GLN A 98 17.90 1.48 1.75
CA GLN A 98 19.28 1.84 1.44
C GLN A 98 20.25 0.69 1.77
N SER A 99 21.39 0.64 1.05
CA SER A 99 22.50 -0.26 1.37
C SER A 99 22.77 -0.38 2.89
N PRO A 100 23.11 -1.56 3.43
CA PRO A 100 23.44 -2.80 2.68
C PRO A 100 22.26 -3.69 2.31
N TRP A 101 21.02 -3.24 2.50
CA TRP A 101 19.80 -4.02 2.35
C TRP A 101 19.09 -3.77 1.00
N GLU A 102 19.80 -3.23 0.00
CA GLU A 102 19.26 -3.01 -1.34
C GLU A 102 18.78 -4.32 -1.97
N GLY A 103 17.62 -4.27 -2.66
CA GLY A 103 17.04 -5.45 -3.31
C GLY A 103 16.26 -6.38 -2.37
N TYR A 104 16.02 -5.95 -1.12
CA TYR A 104 15.15 -6.63 -0.19
C TYR A 104 13.69 -6.49 -0.61
N GLY A 105 13.16 -7.44 -1.36
CA GLY A 105 11.75 -7.50 -1.73
C GLY A 105 11.16 -6.20 -2.29
N ALA A 106 9.88 -6.23 -2.58
CA ALA A 106 9.13 -5.03 -2.93
C ALA A 106 8.19 -4.66 -1.77
N PHE A 107 8.10 -3.36 -1.43
CA PHE A 107 7.13 -2.89 -0.45
C PHE A 107 6.53 -1.55 -0.85
N ASN A 108 5.36 -1.26 -0.31
CA ASN A 108 4.67 0.00 -0.53
C ASN A 108 3.88 0.42 0.71
N LEU A 109 3.74 1.74 0.91
CA LEU A 109 3.07 2.34 2.05
C LEU A 109 1.91 3.22 1.60
N SER A 110 0.84 3.21 2.36
CA SER A 110 -0.24 4.20 2.27
C SER A 110 -0.87 4.45 3.64
N HIS A 111 -1.55 5.57 3.77
CA HIS A 111 -2.30 5.90 4.97
C HIS A 111 -3.49 6.79 4.66
N SER A 112 -4.57 6.62 5.38
CA SER A 112 -5.76 7.47 5.30
C SER A 112 -6.56 7.38 6.60
N SER A 113 -7.01 8.56 7.10
CA SER A 113 -8.00 8.68 8.18
C SER A 113 -7.78 7.74 9.38
N GLY A 114 -6.54 7.64 9.86
CA GLY A 114 -6.24 6.85 11.07
C GLY A 114 -5.84 5.40 10.82
N LEU A 115 -5.67 5.01 9.57
CA LEU A 115 -5.14 3.70 9.17
C LEU A 115 -3.84 3.89 8.39
N VAL A 116 -2.83 3.08 8.71
CA VAL A 116 -1.57 2.96 7.97
C VAL A 116 -1.48 1.54 7.44
N ILE A 117 -1.04 1.38 6.19
CA ILE A 117 -0.82 0.08 5.56
C ILE A 117 0.59 -0.04 5.00
N CYS A 118 1.11 -1.27 4.99
CA CYS A 118 2.37 -1.66 4.37
C CYS A 118 2.17 -2.97 3.61
N ALA A 119 2.25 -2.93 2.29
CA ALA A 119 2.24 -4.12 1.44
C ALA A 119 3.67 -4.59 1.19
N VAL A 120 3.91 -5.91 1.27
CA VAL A 120 5.21 -6.56 1.02
C VAL A 120 5.03 -7.73 0.08
N ALA A 121 5.91 -7.82 -0.93
CA ALA A 121 6.03 -8.97 -1.84
C ALA A 121 7.49 -9.43 -1.93
N ALA A 122 7.71 -10.71 -2.25
CA ALA A 122 9.08 -11.26 -2.38
C ALA A 122 9.88 -10.58 -3.49
N GLY A 123 9.22 -10.16 -4.58
CA GLY A 123 9.83 -9.52 -5.72
C GLY A 123 8.80 -8.94 -6.67
N GLY A 124 9.26 -8.45 -7.82
CA GLY A 124 8.39 -7.75 -8.76
C GLY A 124 8.08 -6.31 -8.36
N GLN A 125 6.91 -5.82 -8.73
CA GLN A 125 6.44 -4.50 -8.36
C GLN A 125 5.18 -4.62 -7.50
N VAL A 126 5.11 -3.88 -6.40
CA VAL A 126 3.94 -3.83 -5.53
C VAL A 126 3.56 -2.38 -5.23
N GLY A 127 2.27 -2.12 -5.21
CA GLY A 127 1.69 -0.85 -4.77
C GLY A 127 0.41 -1.09 -3.99
N ALA A 128 0.15 -0.23 -3.02
CA ALA A 128 -1.07 -0.30 -2.23
C ALA A 128 -1.58 1.11 -1.94
N ASP A 129 -2.88 1.25 -1.95
CA ASP A 129 -3.52 2.49 -1.53
C ASP A 129 -4.72 2.22 -0.64
N VAL A 130 -4.96 3.14 0.29
CA VAL A 130 -6.07 3.06 1.24
C VAL A 130 -6.80 4.39 1.32
N GLU A 131 -8.13 4.34 1.31
CA GLU A 131 -8.98 5.51 1.53
C GLU A 131 -10.15 5.20 2.46
N SER A 132 -10.51 6.17 3.28
CA SER A 132 -11.67 6.06 4.16
C SER A 132 -12.95 6.41 3.42
N LEU A 133 -13.99 5.60 3.56
CA LEU A 133 -15.34 5.87 3.05
C LEU A 133 -16.00 7.08 3.73
N ASP A 134 -15.50 7.47 4.91
CA ASP A 134 -16.00 8.66 5.61
C ASP A 134 -15.38 9.97 5.07
N ARG A 135 -14.38 9.85 4.19
CA ARG A 135 -13.80 11.00 3.49
C ARG A 135 -14.79 11.50 2.42
N LYS A 136 -15.37 12.66 2.68
CA LYS A 136 -16.24 13.30 1.68
C LYS A 136 -15.43 13.67 0.44
N THR A 137 -15.82 13.13 -0.70
CA THR A 137 -15.26 13.49 -2.01
C THR A 137 -16.25 14.39 -2.75
N THR A 138 -15.74 15.18 -3.70
CA THR A 138 -16.58 16.01 -4.58
C THR A 138 -17.23 15.19 -5.69
N GLY A 139 -17.06 13.85 -5.68
CA GLY A 139 -17.71 12.94 -6.61
C GLY A 139 -17.37 13.21 -8.08
N ILE A 140 -18.39 13.31 -8.95
CA ILE A 140 -18.27 13.45 -10.40
C ILE A 140 -17.38 14.63 -10.87
N PRO A 141 -17.44 15.86 -10.28
CA PRO A 141 -16.53 16.93 -10.67
C PRO A 141 -15.06 16.57 -10.54
N LEU A 142 -14.68 15.85 -9.48
CA LEU A 142 -13.31 15.38 -9.28
C LEU A 142 -12.95 14.25 -10.24
N ALA A 143 -13.88 13.32 -10.47
CA ALA A 143 -13.71 12.25 -11.44
C ALA A 143 -13.45 12.80 -12.85
N ARG A 144 -14.22 13.79 -13.30
CA ARG A 144 -14.03 14.43 -14.62
C ARG A 144 -12.66 15.10 -14.80
N ARG A 145 -11.99 15.44 -13.70
CA ARG A 145 -10.66 16.05 -13.73
C ARG A 145 -9.54 15.03 -13.84
N PHE A 146 -9.71 13.85 -13.28
CA PHE A 146 -8.63 12.89 -13.09
C PHE A 146 -8.88 11.53 -13.74
N PHE A 147 -10.13 11.11 -13.91
CA PHE A 147 -10.46 9.79 -14.43
C PHE A 147 -10.57 9.79 -15.96
N SER A 148 -10.43 8.62 -16.53
CA SER A 148 -10.74 8.40 -17.93
C SER A 148 -12.23 8.63 -18.22
N ARG A 149 -12.55 8.82 -19.49
CA ARG A 149 -13.96 8.95 -19.91
C ARG A 149 -14.78 7.72 -19.52
N GLN A 150 -14.22 6.52 -19.68
CA GLN A 150 -14.89 5.26 -19.38
C GLN A 150 -15.30 5.18 -17.90
N GLU A 151 -14.42 5.57 -17.00
CA GLU A 151 -14.68 5.57 -15.56
C GLU A 151 -15.65 6.69 -15.13
N VAL A 152 -15.60 7.84 -15.77
CA VAL A 152 -16.60 8.91 -15.57
C VAL A 152 -17.98 8.44 -16.02
N ASP A 153 -18.07 7.78 -17.18
CA ASP A 153 -19.34 7.25 -17.70
C ASP A 153 -19.88 6.16 -16.77
N LEU A 154 -19.02 5.29 -16.21
CA LEU A 154 -19.39 4.29 -15.20
C LEU A 154 -19.98 4.95 -13.94
N LEU A 155 -19.32 5.99 -13.40
CA LEU A 155 -19.81 6.73 -12.24
C LEU A 155 -21.15 7.41 -12.52
N CYS A 156 -21.34 8.00 -13.73
CA CYS A 156 -22.58 8.66 -14.10
C CYS A 156 -23.77 7.71 -14.27
N GLN A 157 -23.51 6.42 -14.56
CA GLN A 157 -24.53 5.39 -14.68
C GLN A 157 -24.94 4.78 -13.33
N ALA A 158 -24.07 4.87 -12.32
CA ALA A 158 -24.34 4.37 -10.97
C ALA A 158 -25.37 5.27 -10.25
N PRO A 159 -26.15 4.72 -9.30
CA PRO A 159 -27.01 5.50 -8.41
C PRO A 159 -26.18 6.51 -7.59
N GLU A 160 -26.74 7.70 -7.30
CA GLU A 160 -26.02 8.77 -6.60
C GLU A 160 -25.45 8.34 -5.24
N HIS A 161 -26.15 7.47 -4.52
CA HIS A 161 -25.71 6.98 -3.20
C HIS A 161 -24.48 6.05 -3.27
N GLU A 162 -24.13 5.52 -4.45
CA GLU A 162 -22.97 4.67 -4.69
C GLU A 162 -21.76 5.47 -5.22
N TRP A 163 -21.93 6.70 -5.67
CA TRP A 163 -20.86 7.47 -6.32
C TRP A 163 -19.61 7.61 -5.48
N GLN A 164 -19.76 7.83 -4.17
CA GLN A 164 -18.61 7.99 -3.30
C GLN A 164 -17.83 6.69 -3.17
N GLU A 165 -18.51 5.59 -2.99
CA GLU A 165 -17.87 4.28 -2.85
C GLU A 165 -17.18 3.88 -4.16
N LEU A 166 -17.87 3.99 -5.28
CA LEU A 166 -17.32 3.69 -6.61
C LEU A 166 -16.16 4.63 -6.98
N PHE A 167 -16.26 5.92 -6.64
CA PHE A 167 -15.14 6.85 -6.83
C PHE A 167 -13.89 6.41 -6.07
N LEU A 168 -14.02 6.08 -4.78
CA LEU A 168 -12.89 5.67 -3.95
C LEU A 168 -12.33 4.32 -4.38
N GLN A 169 -13.18 3.42 -4.85
CA GLN A 169 -12.79 2.15 -5.44
C GLN A 169 -11.87 2.35 -6.65
N ILE A 170 -12.29 3.18 -7.61
CA ILE A 170 -11.48 3.50 -8.80
C ILE A 170 -10.22 4.27 -8.40
N TRP A 171 -10.33 5.22 -7.49
CA TRP A 171 -9.21 6.03 -7.01
C TRP A 171 -8.10 5.17 -6.41
N THR A 172 -8.45 4.28 -5.46
CA THR A 172 -7.46 3.42 -4.80
C THR A 172 -6.79 2.44 -5.77
N LEU A 173 -7.52 1.92 -6.77
CA LEU A 173 -6.94 1.12 -7.85
C LEU A 173 -5.91 1.91 -8.65
N LYS A 174 -6.25 3.13 -9.07
CA LYS A 174 -5.33 3.99 -9.83
C LYS A 174 -4.08 4.33 -9.03
N GLU A 175 -4.25 4.74 -7.76
CA GLU A 175 -3.14 5.07 -6.88
C GLU A 175 -2.26 3.85 -6.57
N SER A 176 -2.85 2.66 -6.34
CA SER A 176 -2.06 1.44 -6.12
C SER A 176 -1.18 1.10 -7.32
N TYR A 177 -1.73 1.20 -8.53
CA TYR A 177 -0.97 0.98 -9.77
C TYR A 177 0.17 2.01 -9.94
N ILE A 178 -0.12 3.30 -9.79
CA ILE A 178 0.89 4.37 -9.91
C ILE A 178 2.00 4.21 -8.88
N LYS A 179 1.67 3.85 -7.65
CA LYS A 179 2.64 3.57 -6.60
C LYS A 179 3.50 2.35 -6.92
N ALA A 180 2.91 1.31 -7.51
CA ALA A 180 3.66 0.13 -7.93
C ALA A 180 4.73 0.47 -8.97
N ILE A 181 4.35 1.19 -10.04
CA ILE A 181 5.29 1.60 -11.12
C ILE A 181 6.25 2.73 -10.71
N GLY A 182 6.05 3.37 -9.54
CA GLY A 182 6.95 4.41 -9.03
C GLY A 182 6.90 5.75 -9.76
N HIS A 183 5.92 5.98 -10.64
CA HIS A 183 5.83 7.23 -11.42
C HIS A 183 5.18 8.40 -10.65
N GLY A 184 4.57 8.13 -9.49
CA GLY A 184 3.81 9.14 -8.75
C GLY A 184 2.71 9.78 -9.62
N LEU A 185 2.19 10.92 -9.20
CA LEU A 185 1.18 11.69 -9.94
C LEU A 185 1.70 12.35 -11.24
N SER A 186 2.92 12.06 -11.69
CA SER A 186 3.43 12.54 -12.99
C SER A 186 2.78 11.80 -14.16
N MET A 187 2.26 10.59 -13.94
CA MET A 187 1.47 9.88 -14.93
C MET A 187 0.01 10.39 -14.90
N PRO A 188 -0.51 10.93 -16.02
CA PRO A 188 -1.91 11.34 -16.05
C PRO A 188 -2.86 10.17 -15.83
N LEU A 189 -3.78 10.31 -14.85
CA LEU A 189 -4.70 9.25 -14.45
C LEU A 189 -5.72 8.88 -15.54
N ASP A 190 -5.96 9.74 -16.52
CA ASP A 190 -6.87 9.53 -17.65
C ASP A 190 -6.27 8.69 -18.79
N ARG A 191 -4.96 8.35 -18.71
CA ARG A 191 -4.28 7.53 -19.71
C ARG A 191 -4.53 6.03 -19.57
N PHE A 192 -5.14 5.61 -18.49
CA PHE A 192 -5.52 4.24 -18.23
C PHE A 192 -6.83 4.18 -17.45
N PHE A 193 -7.52 3.06 -17.52
CA PHE A 193 -8.75 2.84 -16.79
C PHE A 193 -8.87 1.42 -16.29
N PHE A 194 -9.72 1.26 -15.29
CA PHE A 194 -10.10 -0.04 -14.77
C PHE A 194 -11.51 -0.40 -15.20
N THR A 195 -11.70 -1.66 -15.58
CA THR A 195 -13.02 -2.29 -15.58
C THR A 195 -13.23 -3.01 -14.26
N LEU A 196 -14.47 -3.04 -13.80
CA LEU A 196 -14.87 -3.67 -12.55
C LEU A 196 -15.95 -4.71 -12.90
N PRO A 197 -15.54 -5.91 -13.35
CA PRO A 197 -16.52 -6.94 -13.71
C PRO A 197 -17.27 -7.42 -12.47
N ASP A 198 -18.52 -7.86 -12.63
CA ASP A 198 -19.33 -8.38 -11.53
C ASP A 198 -18.69 -9.65 -10.92
N ASP A 199 -18.14 -10.49 -11.78
CA ASP A 199 -17.39 -11.70 -11.40
C ASP A 199 -15.94 -11.57 -11.90
N GLY A 200 -14.98 -11.52 -10.99
CA GLY A 200 -13.57 -11.48 -11.32
C GLY A 200 -12.84 -10.22 -10.84
N PRO A 201 -11.51 -10.18 -10.97
CA PRO A 201 -10.70 -9.07 -10.50
C PRO A 201 -10.86 -7.82 -11.36
N PRO A 202 -10.49 -6.64 -10.83
CA PRO A 202 -10.34 -5.45 -11.65
C PRO A 202 -9.31 -5.65 -12.76
N GLU A 203 -9.62 -5.17 -13.97
CA GLU A 203 -8.73 -5.27 -15.12
C GLU A 203 -8.24 -3.89 -15.56
N LEU A 204 -6.94 -3.76 -15.82
CA LEU A 204 -6.29 -2.52 -16.26
C LEU A 204 -6.25 -2.44 -17.79
N TYR A 205 -6.65 -1.30 -18.34
CA TYR A 205 -6.55 -0.98 -19.76
C TYR A 205 -5.80 0.34 -19.95
N LEU A 206 -4.98 0.42 -21.01
CA LEU A 206 -4.44 1.70 -21.47
C LEU A 206 -5.45 2.35 -22.43
N THR A 207 -5.69 3.64 -22.27
CA THR A 207 -6.69 4.37 -23.09
C THR A 207 -6.40 4.31 -24.59
N GLU A 208 -5.11 4.31 -24.96
CA GLU A 208 -4.66 4.20 -26.36
C GLU A 208 -4.71 2.76 -26.90
N GLN A 209 -4.86 1.75 -26.03
CA GLN A 209 -4.87 0.33 -26.36
C GLN A 209 -6.02 -0.40 -25.66
N ALA A 210 -7.22 0.19 -25.73
CA ALA A 210 -8.40 -0.29 -24.99
C ALA A 210 -8.99 -1.62 -25.50
N ALA A 211 -8.39 -2.25 -26.50
CA ALA A 211 -8.89 -3.50 -27.08
C ALA A 211 -8.63 -4.75 -26.20
N SER A 212 -7.65 -4.69 -25.30
CA SER A 212 -7.31 -5.79 -24.38
C SER A 212 -6.73 -5.27 -23.08
N PRO A 213 -6.93 -5.99 -21.95
CA PRO A 213 -6.33 -5.62 -20.68
C PRO A 213 -4.80 -5.73 -20.73
N GLN A 214 -4.14 -4.96 -19.87
CA GLN A 214 -2.70 -5.04 -19.69
C GLN A 214 -2.33 -6.35 -18.98
N THR A 215 -1.49 -7.13 -19.64
CA THR A 215 -0.97 -8.38 -19.05
C THR A 215 0.12 -8.10 -18.02
N GLY A 216 0.31 -9.04 -17.10
CA GLY A 216 1.35 -8.98 -16.09
C GLY A 216 1.03 -8.13 -14.87
N TRP A 217 -0.16 -7.57 -14.78
CA TRP A 217 -0.68 -6.88 -13.61
C TRP A 217 -1.87 -7.60 -13.03
N GLN A 218 -1.89 -7.69 -11.71
CA GLN A 218 -3.00 -8.26 -10.95
C GLN A 218 -3.40 -7.29 -9.83
N PHE A 219 -4.68 -7.26 -9.51
CA PHE A 219 -5.27 -6.33 -8.56
C PHE A 219 -6.17 -7.06 -7.59
N ALA A 220 -6.14 -6.63 -6.34
CA ALA A 220 -7.09 -7.06 -5.32
C ALA A 220 -7.65 -5.84 -4.58
N GLN A 221 -8.91 -5.95 -4.18
CA GLN A 221 -9.59 -4.94 -3.38
C GLN A 221 -10.08 -5.55 -2.07
N LEU A 222 -9.84 -4.84 -0.97
CA LEU A 222 -10.20 -5.27 0.37
C LEU A 222 -11.01 -4.16 1.05
N ARG A 223 -11.94 -4.56 1.88
CA ARG A 223 -12.71 -3.65 2.73
C ARG A 223 -12.55 -4.04 4.18
N LEU A 224 -12.04 -3.11 4.98
CA LEU A 224 -11.92 -3.28 6.42
C LEU A 224 -13.25 -2.92 7.13
N PRO A 225 -13.55 -3.52 8.30
CA PRO A 225 -14.70 -3.15 9.13
C PRO A 225 -14.72 -1.66 9.50
N SER A 226 -13.54 -1.03 9.59
CA SER A 226 -13.34 0.39 9.82
C SER A 226 -13.75 1.31 8.67
N ARG A 227 -14.48 0.78 7.67
CA ARG A 227 -14.93 1.52 6.48
C ARG A 227 -13.78 2.11 5.64
N HIS A 228 -12.69 1.36 5.54
CA HIS A 228 -11.60 1.69 4.61
C HIS A 228 -11.62 0.76 3.41
N HIS A 229 -11.42 1.36 2.22
CA HIS A 229 -11.10 0.67 0.98
C HIS A 229 -9.60 0.56 0.82
N ILE A 230 -9.11 -0.61 0.47
CA ILE A 230 -7.72 -0.85 0.14
C ILE A 230 -7.67 -1.49 -1.24
N SER A 231 -6.80 -0.99 -2.10
CA SER A 231 -6.44 -1.66 -3.35
C SER A 231 -4.96 -2.02 -3.33
N VAL A 232 -4.66 -3.20 -3.81
CA VAL A 232 -3.30 -3.71 -3.97
C VAL A 232 -3.07 -4.05 -5.43
N ALA A 233 -1.96 -3.57 -6.00
CA ALA A 233 -1.49 -3.88 -7.35
C ALA A 233 -0.18 -4.65 -7.26
N ILE A 234 -0.03 -5.72 -8.03
CA ILE A 234 1.21 -6.47 -8.15
C ILE A 234 1.52 -6.79 -9.61
N SER A 235 2.80 -6.68 -9.98
CA SER A 235 3.36 -7.32 -11.15
C SER A 235 4.41 -8.32 -10.67
N PRO A 236 4.05 -9.61 -10.48
CA PRO A 236 4.95 -10.60 -9.93
C PRO A 236 6.09 -10.92 -10.91
N GLU A 237 7.23 -11.39 -10.39
CA GLU A 237 8.34 -11.86 -11.24
C GLU A 237 7.92 -13.08 -12.06
N ASP A 238 7.15 -13.99 -11.47
CA ASP A 238 6.51 -15.10 -12.20
C ASP A 238 5.08 -14.71 -12.59
N GLN A 239 4.90 -14.41 -13.85
CA GLN A 239 3.63 -13.96 -14.44
C GLN A 239 2.52 -15.04 -14.44
N ASN A 240 2.85 -16.29 -14.13
CA ASN A 240 1.87 -17.39 -14.03
C ASN A 240 1.32 -17.56 -12.59
N SER A 241 1.83 -16.77 -11.64
CA SER A 241 1.39 -16.86 -10.26
C SER A 241 0.11 -16.06 -10.05
N ASP A 242 -0.89 -16.67 -9.39
CA ASP A 242 -2.10 -15.97 -8.98
C ASP A 242 -1.81 -15.07 -7.77
N MET A 243 -2.44 -13.90 -7.73
CA MET A 243 -2.33 -12.99 -6.61
C MET A 243 -3.11 -13.51 -5.39
N VAL A 244 -2.41 -13.56 -4.26
CA VAL A 244 -3.01 -13.82 -2.95
C VAL A 244 -2.56 -12.77 -1.96
N VAL A 245 -3.50 -12.08 -1.32
CA VAL A 245 -3.22 -11.07 -0.30
C VAL A 245 -3.55 -11.62 1.08
N HIS A 246 -2.56 -11.60 1.98
CA HIS A 246 -2.74 -11.93 3.39
C HIS A 246 -2.77 -10.63 4.21
N ALA A 247 -3.93 -10.23 4.70
CA ALA A 247 -4.05 -9.02 5.50
C ALA A 247 -3.95 -9.31 7.01
N ARG A 248 -3.10 -8.56 7.71
CA ARG A 248 -2.80 -8.74 9.14
C ARG A 248 -2.64 -7.42 9.86
N GLU A 249 -3.18 -7.31 11.08
CA GLU A 249 -2.92 -6.16 11.94
C GLU A 249 -1.57 -6.32 12.65
N MET A 250 -0.81 -5.23 12.75
CA MET A 250 0.45 -5.16 13.49
C MET A 250 0.49 -3.90 14.34
N ILE A 251 0.85 -4.06 15.60
CA ILE A 251 1.25 -2.94 16.46
C ILE A 251 2.78 -2.89 16.42
N PRO A 252 3.39 -1.82 15.88
CA PRO A 252 4.84 -1.73 15.77
C PRO A 252 5.53 -1.95 17.14
N LEU A 253 6.62 -2.71 17.13
CA LEU A 253 7.40 -3.17 18.30
C LEU A 253 6.70 -4.18 19.22
N GLU A 254 5.38 -4.37 19.10
CA GLU A 254 4.65 -5.41 19.86
C GLU A 254 4.41 -6.67 19.01
N GLY A 255 4.39 -6.52 17.68
CA GLY A 255 4.23 -7.61 16.72
C GLY A 255 2.83 -7.72 16.12
N ALA A 256 2.59 -8.85 15.45
CA ALA A 256 1.29 -9.14 14.85
C ALA A 256 0.22 -9.32 15.93
N VAL A 257 -0.95 -8.74 15.72
CA VAL A 257 -2.12 -8.97 16.57
C VAL A 257 -2.59 -10.41 16.36
N SER A 258 -2.94 -11.08 17.44
CA SER A 258 -3.37 -12.48 17.42
C SER A 258 -4.58 -12.68 16.53
N GLY A 259 -4.54 -13.67 15.66
CA GLY A 259 -5.63 -14.05 14.75
C GLY A 259 -5.08 -14.60 13.44
N ASP A 260 -5.92 -15.33 12.72
CA ASP A 260 -5.57 -15.79 11.38
C ASP A 260 -5.57 -14.60 10.40
N PRO A 261 -4.66 -14.59 9.41
CA PRO A 261 -4.69 -13.55 8.38
C PRO A 261 -5.99 -13.67 7.59
N ALA A 262 -6.59 -12.54 7.27
CA ALA A 262 -7.64 -12.54 6.27
C ALA A 262 -7.02 -12.74 4.88
N ILE A 263 -7.53 -13.70 4.13
CA ILE A 263 -6.98 -14.08 2.83
C ILE A 263 -7.92 -13.56 1.73
N CYS A 264 -7.32 -12.86 0.78
CA CYS A 264 -7.99 -12.39 -0.42
C CYS A 264 -7.25 -12.89 -1.66
N SER A 265 -7.96 -13.48 -2.61
CA SER A 265 -7.42 -13.83 -3.91
C SER A 265 -7.94 -12.90 -4.99
N SER A 266 -7.18 -12.71 -6.05
CA SER A 266 -7.61 -11.95 -7.22
C SER A 266 -8.83 -12.57 -7.94
N ALA A 267 -9.18 -13.81 -7.61
CA ALA A 267 -10.40 -14.45 -8.16
C ALA A 267 -11.71 -13.84 -7.60
N ASN A 268 -11.65 -13.04 -6.54
CA ASN A 268 -12.80 -12.43 -5.90
C ASN A 268 -12.81 -10.91 -6.11
N ASN A 269 -13.95 -10.35 -6.52
CA ASN A 269 -14.11 -8.90 -6.69
C ASN A 269 -13.86 -8.12 -5.39
N TRP A 270 -14.23 -8.69 -4.25
CA TRP A 270 -14.15 -8.07 -2.95
C TRP A 270 -13.82 -9.07 -1.85
N CYS A 271 -12.89 -8.68 -0.99
CA CYS A 271 -12.66 -9.39 0.25
C CYS A 271 -13.10 -8.52 1.42
N PHE A 272 -14.14 -8.94 2.12
CA PHE A 272 -14.53 -8.34 3.39
C PHE A 272 -13.72 -9.00 4.49
N LEU A 273 -12.92 -8.19 5.18
CA LEU A 273 -12.20 -8.65 6.36
C LEU A 273 -13.16 -8.57 7.54
N ASN A 274 -13.57 -9.72 8.02
CA ASN A 274 -14.35 -9.81 9.26
C ASN A 274 -13.42 -9.50 10.43
N GLY A 275 -13.78 -8.50 11.25
CA GLY A 275 -13.06 -8.15 12.46
C GLY A 275 -13.20 -9.21 13.56
#